data_53b14f2f3c577d95b5fd9ca59a451692
#
_entry.id   53b14f2f3c577d95b5fd9ca59a451692
#
_cell.length_a   1.000
_cell.length_b   1.000
_cell.length_c   1.000
_cell.angle_alpha   90.00
_cell.angle_beta   90.00
_cell.angle_gamma   90.00
#
_symmetry.space_group_name_H-M   'P 1'
#
loop_
_entity.id
_entity.type
_entity.pdbx_description
1 polymer ?
#
loop_
_entity_poly.entity_id
_entity_poly.type
_entity_poly.pdbx_seq_one_letter_code
_entity_poly.pdbx_strand_id
1 'polypeptide(L)'
;MSAKRRAYYFGTDRDGNNLLYEGICAEARVVSVIRAGIFVDLFGLELYIPLRELSYQRMLDAQDSFQPGQRILVKILSIDRSDRTRIRVSASIKQAGENPYEKALRRYSVGNRYVGTVSMVDMNGVFVSLDGGIDCLCSYPKRGRPPRGSRVTVRILGINNESNRIWGAITHIATPR
;
A
#
# COMPACT_ATOMS: atom_id res chain seq x y z
N MET A 1 25.94 -25.56 10.09
CA MET A 1 25.02 -24.76 9.25
C MET A 1 25.81 -23.78 8.41
N SER A 2 25.57 -23.72 7.08
CA SER A 2 26.29 -22.75 6.23
C SER A 2 25.89 -21.30 6.56
N ALA A 3 26.79 -20.34 6.30
CA ALA A 3 26.53 -18.92 6.53
C ALA A 3 25.25 -18.44 5.76
N LYS A 4 25.01 -18.98 4.59
CA LYS A 4 23.82 -18.69 3.77
C LYS A 4 22.53 -19.19 4.46
N ARG A 5 22.55 -20.37 5.07
CA ARG A 5 21.42 -20.89 5.84
C ARG A 5 21.16 -20.08 7.11
N ARG A 6 22.23 -19.60 7.77
CA ARG A 6 22.08 -18.74 8.93
C ARG A 6 21.41 -17.42 8.59
N ALA A 7 21.81 -16.76 7.51
CA ALA A 7 21.16 -15.55 7.03
C ALA A 7 19.69 -15.78 6.73
N TYR A 8 19.36 -16.90 6.06
CA TYR A 8 17.99 -17.28 5.75
C TYR A 8 17.11 -17.47 6.98
N TYR A 9 17.60 -18.16 8.02
CA TYR A 9 16.79 -18.48 9.19
C TYR A 9 16.76 -17.39 10.26
N PHE A 10 17.84 -16.63 10.38
CA PHE A 10 18.04 -15.70 11.50
C PHE A 10 18.23 -14.24 11.07
N GLY A 11 18.32 -13.96 9.77
CA GLY A 11 18.62 -12.62 9.28
C GLY A 11 19.98 -12.11 9.78
N THR A 12 21.01 -12.98 9.81
CA THR A 12 22.34 -12.66 10.29
C THR A 12 23.40 -12.84 9.20
N ASP A 13 24.51 -12.12 9.35
CA ASP A 13 25.70 -12.30 8.52
C ASP A 13 26.52 -13.54 8.95
N ARG A 14 27.71 -13.70 8.32
CA ARG A 14 28.61 -14.83 8.62
C ARG A 14 29.11 -14.84 10.06
N ASP A 15 29.25 -13.66 10.66
CA ASP A 15 29.77 -13.47 12.00
C ASP A 15 28.65 -13.47 13.06
N GLY A 16 27.41 -13.65 12.64
CA GLY A 16 26.25 -13.70 13.52
C GLY A 16 25.65 -12.33 13.85
N ASN A 17 26.09 -11.26 13.19
CA ASN A 17 25.52 -9.92 13.35
C ASN A 17 24.18 -9.84 12.63
N ASN A 18 23.23 -9.08 13.18
CA ASN A 18 21.93 -8.89 12.55
C ASN A 18 22.06 -8.07 11.26
N LEU A 19 21.55 -8.63 10.16
CA LEU A 19 21.38 -7.92 8.89
C LEU A 19 20.08 -7.13 8.86
N LEU A 20 19.12 -7.54 9.68
CA LEU A 20 17.78 -6.96 9.71
C LEU A 20 17.53 -6.26 11.04
N TYR A 21 17.01 -5.05 10.95
CA TYR A 21 16.58 -4.23 12.08
C TYR A 21 15.19 -3.65 11.78
N GLU A 22 14.36 -3.50 12.80
CA GLU A 22 13.10 -2.81 12.67
C GLU A 22 13.33 -1.36 12.21
N GLY A 23 12.53 -0.93 11.24
CA GLY A 23 12.57 0.43 10.70
C GLY A 23 13.56 0.65 9.56
N ILE A 24 14.45 -0.30 9.24
CA ILE A 24 15.35 -0.14 8.09
C ILE A 24 14.60 -0.32 6.78
N CYS A 25 15.08 0.40 5.75
CA CYS A 25 14.66 0.20 4.36
C CYS A 25 15.78 -0.49 3.61
N ALA A 26 15.44 -1.51 2.84
CA ALA A 26 16.40 -2.26 2.05
C ALA A 26 15.77 -2.69 0.71
N GLU A 27 16.63 -2.91 -0.29
CA GLU A 27 16.19 -3.41 -1.58
C GLU A 27 15.93 -4.92 -1.52
N ALA A 28 14.77 -5.34 -1.97
CA ALA A 28 14.38 -6.74 -2.10
C ALA A 28 14.01 -7.06 -3.55
N ARG A 29 13.98 -8.33 -3.89
CA ARG A 29 13.58 -8.80 -5.21
C ARG A 29 12.28 -9.59 -5.12
N VAL A 30 11.33 -9.29 -5.98
CA VAL A 30 10.07 -10.04 -6.08
C VAL A 30 10.36 -11.43 -6.62
N VAL A 31 9.95 -12.46 -5.89
CA VAL A 31 10.11 -13.87 -6.26
C VAL A 31 8.86 -14.38 -6.94
N SER A 32 7.70 -14.11 -6.35
CA SER A 32 6.41 -14.51 -6.90
C SER A 32 5.31 -13.52 -6.51
N VAL A 33 4.26 -13.50 -7.29
CA VAL A 33 3.12 -12.61 -7.09
C VAL A 33 1.84 -13.42 -7.11
N ILE A 34 1.03 -13.26 -6.07
CA ILE A 34 -0.32 -13.80 -6.00
C ILE A 34 -1.32 -12.64 -5.86
N ARG A 35 -2.59 -12.92 -6.02
CA ARG A 35 -3.62 -11.89 -5.90
C ARG A 35 -3.56 -11.13 -4.57
N ALA A 36 -3.34 -11.86 -3.46
CA ALA A 36 -3.38 -11.33 -2.10
C ALA A 36 -2.10 -10.61 -1.66
N GLY A 37 -0.99 -10.73 -2.41
CA GLY A 37 0.27 -10.14 -2.05
C GLY A 37 1.44 -10.64 -2.86
N ILE A 38 2.64 -10.37 -2.38
CA ILE A 38 3.88 -10.75 -3.05
C ILE A 38 4.84 -11.46 -2.09
N PHE A 39 5.66 -12.33 -2.65
CA PHE A 39 6.82 -12.92 -1.97
C PHE A 39 8.08 -12.27 -2.50
N VAL A 40 8.94 -11.84 -1.58
CA VAL A 40 10.20 -11.17 -1.91
C VAL A 40 11.36 -11.86 -1.22
N ASP A 41 12.54 -11.78 -1.85
CA ASP A 41 13.81 -12.21 -1.27
C ASP A 41 14.55 -10.97 -0.73
N LEU A 42 14.88 -11.00 0.56
CA LEU A 42 15.68 -9.99 1.23
C LEU A 42 16.81 -10.69 1.96
N PHE A 43 18.05 -10.50 1.50
CA PHE A 43 19.25 -11.13 2.05
C PHE A 43 19.17 -12.67 2.14
N GLY A 44 18.51 -13.32 1.20
CA GLY A 44 18.27 -14.76 1.21
C GLY A 44 17.09 -15.22 2.05
N LEU A 45 16.39 -14.31 2.70
CA LEU A 45 15.17 -14.57 3.46
C LEU A 45 13.94 -14.26 2.60
N GLU A 46 13.04 -15.22 2.48
CA GLU A 46 11.78 -15.03 1.77
C GLU A 46 10.73 -14.42 2.70
N LEU A 47 10.17 -13.27 2.30
CA LEU A 47 9.17 -12.54 3.05
C LEU A 47 7.88 -12.47 2.24
N TYR A 48 6.74 -12.52 2.93
CA TYR A 48 5.43 -12.24 2.35
C TYR A 48 4.97 -10.82 2.70
N ILE A 49 4.60 -10.06 1.69
CA ILE A 49 4.05 -8.72 1.85
C ILE A 49 2.59 -8.74 1.39
N PRO A 50 1.64 -8.56 2.31
CA PRO A 50 0.23 -8.60 1.97
C PRO A 50 -0.19 -7.36 1.18
N LEU A 51 -1.29 -7.49 0.49
CA LEU A 51 -1.86 -6.45 -0.41
C LEU A 51 -1.97 -5.07 0.27
N ARG A 52 -2.38 -5.03 1.54
CA ARG A 52 -2.52 -3.79 2.32
C ARG A 52 -1.21 -3.03 2.53
N GLU A 53 -0.06 -3.70 2.42
CA GLU A 53 1.27 -3.11 2.60
C GLU A 53 1.99 -2.78 1.28
N LEU A 54 1.32 -2.96 0.14
CA LEU A 54 1.91 -2.71 -1.18
C LEU A 54 1.75 -1.27 -1.65
N SER A 55 0.63 -0.64 -1.34
CA SER A 55 0.33 0.71 -1.81
C SER A 55 -0.62 1.43 -0.84
N TYR A 56 -0.52 2.76 -0.79
CA TYR A 56 -1.51 3.61 -0.13
C TYR A 56 -2.81 3.71 -0.92
N GLN A 57 -2.75 3.48 -2.23
CA GLN A 57 -3.94 3.35 -3.07
C GLN A 57 -4.54 1.96 -2.91
N ARG A 58 -5.87 1.89 -2.98
CA ARG A 58 -6.55 0.60 -2.90
C ARG A 58 -6.21 -0.26 -4.11
N MET A 59 -5.81 -1.48 -3.82
CA MET A 59 -5.42 -2.49 -4.79
C MET A 59 -6.22 -3.76 -4.55
N LEU A 60 -6.75 -4.36 -5.63
CA LEU A 60 -7.53 -5.60 -5.54
C LEU A 60 -6.70 -6.83 -5.84
N ASP A 61 -5.67 -6.69 -6.67
CA ASP A 61 -4.84 -7.77 -7.14
C ASP A 61 -3.40 -7.28 -7.31
N ALA A 62 -2.48 -7.89 -6.58
CA ALA A 62 -1.06 -7.53 -6.67
C ALA A 62 -0.45 -7.84 -8.04
N GLN A 63 -1.03 -8.79 -8.79
CA GLN A 63 -0.56 -9.16 -10.13
C GLN A 63 -0.69 -8.04 -11.15
N ASP A 64 -1.56 -7.05 -10.91
CA ASP A 64 -1.73 -5.89 -11.78
C ASP A 64 -0.55 -4.91 -11.72
N SER A 65 0.23 -4.93 -10.65
CA SER A 65 1.27 -3.92 -10.39
C SER A 65 2.66 -4.48 -10.13
N PHE A 66 2.80 -5.77 -9.87
CA PHE A 66 4.08 -6.39 -9.53
C PHE A 66 4.36 -7.59 -10.41
N GLN A 67 5.66 -7.82 -10.68
CA GLN A 67 6.13 -8.94 -11.48
C GLN A 67 7.35 -9.61 -10.82
N PRO A 68 7.53 -10.94 -10.97
CA PRO A 68 8.74 -11.62 -10.54
C PRO A 68 10.00 -11.00 -11.16
N GLY A 69 11.07 -10.89 -10.37
CA GLY A 69 12.32 -10.29 -10.77
C GLY A 69 12.44 -8.78 -10.54
N GLN A 70 11.34 -8.12 -10.25
CA GLN A 70 11.32 -6.68 -9.95
C GLN A 70 12.08 -6.38 -8.66
N ARG A 71 12.88 -5.32 -8.67
CA ARG A 71 13.54 -4.80 -7.48
C ARG A 71 12.69 -3.73 -6.83
N ILE A 72 12.53 -3.82 -5.52
CA ILE A 72 11.67 -2.92 -4.75
C ILE A 72 12.33 -2.54 -3.44
N LEU A 73 12.00 -1.37 -2.93
CA LEU A 73 12.41 -0.94 -1.61
C LEU A 73 11.36 -1.40 -0.59
N VAL A 74 11.79 -2.04 0.48
CA VAL A 74 10.93 -2.49 1.57
C VAL A 74 11.40 -1.92 2.90
N LYS A 75 10.46 -1.62 3.78
CA LYS A 75 10.73 -1.24 5.17
C LYS A 75 10.40 -2.40 6.09
N ILE A 76 11.32 -2.74 6.99
CA ILE A 76 11.08 -3.76 8.00
C ILE A 76 10.23 -3.17 9.12
N LEU A 77 9.05 -3.75 9.33
CA LEU A 77 8.10 -3.27 10.35
C LEU A 77 8.33 -3.95 11.70
N SER A 78 8.50 -5.27 11.69
CA SER A 78 8.71 -6.06 12.90
C SER A 78 9.52 -7.31 12.62
N ILE A 79 10.26 -7.76 13.62
CA ILE A 79 11.04 -9.00 13.58
C ILE A 79 10.68 -9.81 14.81
N ASP A 80 10.10 -10.99 14.59
CA ASP A 80 9.80 -11.96 15.63
C ASP A 80 10.88 -13.06 15.64
N ARG A 81 11.70 -13.10 16.69
CA ARG A 81 12.78 -14.06 16.91
C ARG A 81 12.43 -15.10 17.96
N SER A 82 11.19 -15.22 18.36
CA SER A 82 10.72 -16.16 19.37
C SER A 82 10.83 -17.63 18.94
N ASP A 83 10.70 -17.89 17.62
CA ASP A 83 10.94 -19.20 17.05
C ASP A 83 12.44 -19.45 16.88
N ARG A 84 12.98 -20.51 17.52
CA ARG A 84 14.39 -20.87 17.44
C ARG A 84 14.83 -21.40 16.07
N THR A 85 13.89 -21.78 15.22
CA THR A 85 14.17 -22.40 13.91
C THR A 85 14.24 -21.37 12.79
N ARG A 86 13.49 -20.27 12.90
CA ARG A 86 13.47 -19.19 11.90
C ARG A 86 12.90 -17.91 12.48
N ILE A 87 13.26 -16.78 11.87
CA ILE A 87 12.65 -15.49 12.18
C ILE A 87 11.40 -15.28 11.33
N ARG A 88 10.46 -14.51 11.88
CA ARG A 88 9.30 -14.00 11.15
C ARG A 88 9.45 -12.49 10.99
N VAL A 89 9.36 -12.02 9.77
CA VAL A 89 9.57 -10.61 9.44
C VAL A 89 8.34 -10.06 8.73
N SER A 90 7.83 -8.96 9.25
CA SER A 90 6.80 -8.16 8.60
C SER A 90 7.46 -6.99 7.89
N ALA A 91 7.11 -6.76 6.64
CA ALA A 91 7.67 -5.70 5.82
C ALA A 91 6.58 -4.97 5.03
N SER A 92 6.91 -3.78 4.54
CA SER A 92 5.99 -2.95 3.79
C SER A 92 6.71 -2.23 2.66
N ILE A 93 6.10 -2.22 1.49
CA ILE A 93 6.55 -1.37 0.39
C ILE A 93 6.03 0.05 0.57
N LYS A 94 4.75 0.21 0.89
CA LYS A 94 4.15 1.54 1.01
C LYS A 94 4.81 2.39 2.09
N GLN A 95 5.21 1.80 3.22
CA GLN A 95 5.86 2.53 4.31
C GLN A 95 7.34 2.81 4.07
N ALA A 96 7.95 2.21 3.06
CA ALA A 96 9.30 2.54 2.60
C ALA A 96 9.34 3.87 1.82
N GLY A 97 8.21 4.31 1.28
CA GLY A 97 8.05 5.58 0.59
C GLY A 97 7.37 6.63 1.44
N GLU A 98 7.13 7.78 0.84
CA GLU A 98 6.37 8.85 1.49
C GLU A 98 4.88 8.48 1.61
N ASN A 99 4.28 8.82 2.74
CA ASN A 99 2.84 8.70 2.92
C ASN A 99 2.14 9.90 2.26
N PRO A 100 1.40 9.73 1.15
CA PRO A 100 0.75 10.85 0.49
C PRO A 100 -0.34 11.50 1.34
N TYR A 101 -0.91 10.77 2.30
CA TYR A 101 -1.94 11.29 3.21
C TYR A 101 -1.40 12.33 4.20
N GLU A 102 -0.10 12.32 4.51
CA GLU A 102 0.52 13.36 5.33
C GLU A 102 0.45 14.73 4.64
N LYS A 103 0.56 14.75 3.31
CA LYS A 103 0.44 15.97 2.50
C LYS A 103 -1.01 16.36 2.23
N ALA A 104 -1.96 15.44 2.41
CA ALA A 104 -3.37 15.66 2.10
C ALA A 104 -3.99 16.81 2.91
N LEU A 105 -3.61 16.95 4.18
CA LEU A 105 -4.07 18.06 5.02
C LEU A 105 -3.65 19.44 4.50
N ARG A 106 -2.54 19.50 3.77
CA ARG A 106 -2.07 20.76 3.19
C ARG A 106 -2.74 21.06 1.84
N ARG A 107 -3.16 20.01 1.15
CA ARG A 107 -3.69 20.09 -0.22
C ARG A 107 -5.20 20.13 -0.27
N TYR A 108 -5.84 19.37 0.63
CA TYR A 108 -7.29 19.19 0.66
C TYR A 108 -7.87 19.72 1.96
N SER A 109 -8.99 20.42 1.83
CA SER A 109 -9.70 21.02 2.95
C SER A 109 -11.11 20.49 3.05
N VAL A 110 -11.55 20.17 4.27
CA VAL A 110 -12.93 19.77 4.54
C VAL A 110 -13.90 20.86 4.07
N GLY A 111 -14.94 20.46 3.39
CA GLY A 111 -15.96 21.35 2.83
C GLY A 111 -15.68 21.84 1.42
N ASN A 112 -14.45 21.75 0.94
CA ASN A 112 -14.11 22.14 -0.44
C ASN A 112 -14.40 21.00 -1.42
N ARG A 113 -14.48 21.37 -2.70
CA ARG A 113 -14.74 20.46 -3.80
C ARG A 113 -13.50 20.28 -4.66
N TYR A 114 -13.29 19.05 -5.11
CA TYR A 114 -12.15 18.68 -5.97
C TYR A 114 -12.61 17.72 -7.05
N VAL A 115 -11.94 17.76 -8.20
CA VAL A 115 -12.20 16.84 -9.30
C VAL A 115 -11.29 15.63 -9.15
N GLY A 116 -11.86 14.45 -9.34
CA GLY A 116 -11.13 13.19 -9.31
C GLY A 116 -11.68 12.20 -10.32
N THR A 117 -11.08 11.01 -10.32
CA THR A 117 -11.48 9.92 -11.23
C THR A 117 -11.89 8.73 -10.40
N VAL A 118 -13.03 8.12 -10.74
CA VAL A 118 -13.48 6.90 -10.08
C VAL A 118 -12.48 5.79 -10.36
N SER A 119 -11.81 5.32 -9.29
CA SER A 119 -10.82 4.23 -9.38
C SER A 119 -11.45 2.87 -9.15
N MET A 120 -12.46 2.81 -8.29
CA MET A 120 -13.13 1.56 -7.94
C MET A 120 -14.51 1.81 -7.34
N VAL A 121 -15.42 0.87 -7.56
CA VAL A 121 -16.75 0.82 -6.95
C VAL A 121 -16.89 -0.54 -6.28
N ASP A 122 -17.19 -0.57 -4.99
CA ASP A 122 -17.46 -1.80 -4.25
C ASP A 122 -18.59 -1.61 -3.23
N MET A 123 -18.79 -2.60 -2.37
CA MET A 123 -19.85 -2.55 -1.35
C MET A 123 -19.68 -1.42 -0.33
N ASN A 124 -18.47 -0.89 -0.16
CA ASN A 124 -18.19 0.21 0.78
C ASN A 124 -18.53 1.58 0.18
N GLY A 125 -18.58 1.68 -1.14
CA GLY A 125 -18.87 2.92 -1.84
C GLY A 125 -18.06 3.11 -3.11
N VAL A 126 -17.82 4.37 -3.45
CA VAL A 126 -17.08 4.79 -4.63
C VAL A 126 -15.72 5.36 -4.20
N PHE A 127 -14.64 4.75 -4.66
CA PHE A 127 -13.29 5.26 -4.45
C PHE A 127 -12.94 6.21 -5.58
N VAL A 128 -12.65 7.45 -5.23
CA VAL A 128 -12.26 8.51 -6.16
C VAL A 128 -10.80 8.82 -5.97
N SER A 129 -10.01 8.63 -7.01
CA SER A 129 -8.59 8.98 -7.02
C SER A 129 -8.43 10.48 -7.18
N LEU A 130 -7.78 11.11 -6.21
CA LEU A 130 -7.44 12.52 -6.21
C LEU A 130 -5.95 12.70 -6.55
N ASP A 131 -5.58 13.93 -6.90
CA ASP A 131 -4.19 14.26 -7.16
C ASP A 131 -3.31 13.99 -5.93
N GLY A 132 -2.12 13.47 -6.16
CA GLY A 132 -1.16 13.15 -5.11
C GLY A 132 -1.18 11.70 -4.64
N GLY A 133 -1.89 10.83 -5.35
CA GLY A 133 -1.87 9.38 -5.08
C GLY A 133 -2.73 8.94 -3.90
N ILE A 134 -3.79 9.67 -3.60
CA ILE A 134 -4.72 9.37 -2.52
C ILE A 134 -6.10 9.00 -3.05
N ASP A 135 -6.82 8.16 -2.31
CA ASP A 135 -8.20 7.78 -2.59
C ASP A 135 -9.15 8.43 -1.60
N CYS A 136 -10.23 9.01 -2.11
CA CYS A 136 -11.35 9.52 -1.33
C CYS A 136 -12.51 8.52 -1.41
N LEU A 137 -12.94 8.02 -0.26
CA LEU A 137 -14.11 7.13 -0.21
C LEU A 137 -15.39 7.95 -0.15
N CYS A 138 -16.25 7.77 -1.14
CA CYS A 138 -17.53 8.44 -1.24
C CYS A 138 -18.67 7.42 -1.10
N SER A 139 -19.76 7.84 -0.48
CA SER A 139 -20.99 7.07 -0.51
C SER A 139 -21.57 7.04 -1.94
N TYR A 140 -22.40 6.05 -2.21
CA TYR A 140 -23.10 5.98 -3.49
C TYR A 140 -23.93 7.24 -3.69
N PRO A 141 -23.81 7.92 -4.85
CA PRO A 141 -24.68 9.04 -5.15
C PRO A 141 -26.14 8.58 -5.24
N LYS A 142 -27.06 9.45 -4.89
CA LYS A 142 -28.49 9.16 -4.91
C LYS A 142 -29.01 8.82 -6.32
N ARG A 143 -28.36 9.36 -7.34
CA ARG A 143 -28.68 9.12 -8.75
C ARG A 143 -27.46 8.56 -9.48
N GLY A 144 -27.61 7.36 -9.99
CA GLY A 144 -26.60 6.70 -10.81
C GLY A 144 -25.43 6.15 -10.00
N ARG A 145 -24.72 5.23 -10.62
CA ARG A 145 -23.44 4.70 -10.12
C ARG A 145 -22.39 5.02 -11.17
N PRO A 146 -21.46 5.94 -10.88
CA PRO A 146 -20.45 6.28 -11.87
C PRO A 146 -19.55 5.07 -12.12
N PRO A 147 -19.33 4.67 -13.38
CA PRO A 147 -18.43 3.58 -13.67
C PRO A 147 -16.98 3.98 -13.43
N ARG A 148 -16.12 2.98 -13.27
CA ARG A 148 -14.67 3.18 -13.17
C ARG A 148 -14.17 4.03 -14.34
N GLY A 149 -13.32 5.00 -14.05
CA GLY A 149 -12.79 5.94 -15.05
C GLY A 149 -13.60 7.22 -15.23
N SER A 150 -14.80 7.32 -14.62
CA SER A 150 -15.60 8.53 -14.66
C SER A 150 -14.93 9.69 -13.94
N ARG A 151 -15.03 10.89 -14.52
CA ARG A 151 -14.63 12.13 -13.84
C ARG A 151 -15.78 12.59 -12.95
N VAL A 152 -15.46 12.88 -11.70
CA VAL A 152 -16.44 13.31 -10.71
C VAL A 152 -15.91 14.49 -9.91
N THR A 153 -16.80 15.29 -9.37
CA THR A 153 -16.49 16.30 -8.35
C THR A 153 -16.90 15.75 -7.01
N VAL A 154 -15.97 15.82 -6.05
CA VAL A 154 -16.21 15.37 -4.67
C VAL A 154 -16.08 16.54 -3.71
N ARG A 155 -16.95 16.57 -2.71
CA ARG A 155 -16.81 17.46 -1.55
C ARG A 155 -16.20 16.67 -0.42
N ILE A 156 -15.11 17.16 0.13
CA ILE A 156 -14.45 16.51 1.27
C ILE A 156 -15.29 16.71 2.52
N LEU A 157 -15.69 15.62 3.16
CA LEU A 157 -16.45 15.61 4.40
C LEU A 157 -15.57 15.42 5.63
N GLY A 158 -14.45 14.72 5.48
CA GLY A 158 -13.50 14.52 6.56
C GLY A 158 -12.16 13.97 6.10
N ILE A 159 -11.14 14.20 6.95
CA ILE A 159 -9.77 13.72 6.75
C ILE A 159 -9.28 13.19 8.10
N ASN A 160 -8.74 11.96 8.08
CA ASN A 160 -8.10 11.35 9.24
C ASN A 160 -6.69 10.92 8.87
N ASN A 161 -5.68 11.61 9.41
CA ASN A 161 -4.27 11.31 9.15
C ASN A 161 -3.79 10.01 9.78
N GLU A 162 -4.28 9.68 10.97
CA GLU A 162 -3.82 8.49 11.69
C GLU A 162 -4.21 7.22 10.94
N SER A 163 -5.43 7.20 10.38
CA SER A 163 -5.94 6.06 9.62
C SER A 163 -5.71 6.17 8.11
N ASN A 164 -5.09 7.23 7.62
CA ASN A 164 -4.89 7.52 6.19
C ASN A 164 -6.21 7.46 5.40
N ARG A 165 -7.25 8.12 5.92
CA ARG A 165 -8.58 8.12 5.32
C ARG A 165 -9.04 9.52 4.96
N ILE A 166 -9.58 9.64 3.74
CA ILE A 166 -10.33 10.80 3.29
C ILE A 166 -11.67 10.29 2.80
N TRP A 167 -12.74 10.93 3.23
CA TRP A 167 -14.07 10.59 2.75
C TRP A 167 -14.83 11.82 2.32
N GLY A 168 -15.78 11.62 1.43
CA GLY A 168 -16.52 12.71 0.85
C GLY A 168 -17.82 12.28 0.20
N ALA A 169 -18.43 13.21 -0.51
CA ALA A 169 -19.63 13.00 -1.28
C ALA A 169 -19.43 13.45 -2.72
N ILE A 170 -19.92 12.65 -3.67
CA ILE A 170 -19.93 13.02 -5.08
C ILE A 170 -21.03 14.05 -5.28
N THR A 171 -20.66 15.23 -5.74
CA THR A 171 -21.59 16.34 -6.00
C THR A 171 -21.92 16.50 -7.48
N HIS A 172 -21.07 16.00 -8.36
CA HIS A 172 -21.26 16.07 -9.81
C HIS A 172 -20.56 14.90 -10.50
N ILE A 173 -21.21 14.34 -11.51
CA ILE A 173 -20.63 13.33 -12.39
C ILE A 173 -20.52 13.97 -13.77
N ALA A 174 -19.30 14.04 -14.33
CA ALA A 174 -19.10 14.59 -15.66
C ALA A 174 -19.79 13.70 -16.70
N THR A 175 -20.58 14.33 -17.58
CA THR A 175 -21.18 13.63 -18.71
C THR A 175 -20.09 13.26 -19.71
N PRO A 176 -20.01 12.02 -20.20
CA PRO A 176 -19.11 11.67 -21.28
C PRO A 176 -19.50 12.47 -22.54
N ARG A 177 -18.48 13.04 -23.18
CA ARG A 177 -18.64 13.72 -24.47
C ARG A 177 -18.70 12.72 -25.61
#